data_e17ef2705f8d99316d02451b6850f673
#
_entry.id   e17ef2705f8d99316d02451b6850f673
#
_cell.length_a   1.000
_cell.length_b   1.000
_cell.length_c   1.000
_cell.angle_alpha   90.00
_cell.angle_beta   90.00
_cell.angle_gamma   90.00
#
_symmetry.space_group_name_H-M   'P 1'
#
loop_
_entity.id
_entity.type
_entity.pdbx_description
1 polymer ?
#
loop_
_entity_poly.entity_id
_entity_poly.type
_entity_poly.pdbx_seq_one_letter_code
_entity_poly.pdbx_strand_id
1 'polypeptide(L)'
;MTRTQRTGAQPTPQRATDEEGVRLPRLRFKDVVVRGAVQGIAAVALLFIGTLFVADHHDRETFLAVVGGFSMVFAGVGIVVGVWFWTACSGDIRRWRDWRTITGQYEGVTIMAPVLVRAGVLALVLFPGALGLYHLVDNAAYDSWLYGS
;
A
#
# COMPACT_ATOMS: atom_id res chain seq x y z
N MET A 1 -10.71 50.01 -34.23
CA MET A 1 -9.83 48.85 -34.45
C MET A 1 -9.61 48.19 -33.12
N THR A 2 -10.40 47.16 -32.79
CA THR A 2 -10.44 46.47 -31.49
C THR A 2 -9.61 45.19 -31.61
N ARG A 3 -8.50 45.15 -30.89
CA ARG A 3 -7.57 44.02 -30.89
C ARG A 3 -8.08 42.99 -29.87
N THR A 4 -8.63 41.92 -30.37
CA THR A 4 -9.08 40.75 -29.59
C THR A 4 -7.87 40.09 -28.90
N GLN A 5 -7.82 40.18 -27.57
CA GLN A 5 -6.86 39.42 -26.78
C GLN A 5 -7.19 37.95 -26.91
N ARG A 6 -6.27 37.17 -27.48
CA ARG A 6 -6.28 35.73 -27.46
C ARG A 6 -6.13 35.28 -26.00
N THR A 7 -7.18 34.70 -25.49
CA THR A 7 -7.19 33.93 -24.23
C THR A 7 -6.10 32.92 -24.26
N GLY A 8 -5.11 33.01 -23.35
CA GLY A 8 -4.01 32.10 -23.24
C GLY A 8 -4.54 30.68 -22.98
N ALA A 9 -4.27 29.80 -23.90
CA ALA A 9 -4.47 28.37 -23.69
C ALA A 9 -3.65 27.98 -22.46
N GLN A 10 -4.32 27.45 -21.44
CA GLN A 10 -3.63 26.84 -20.28
C GLN A 10 -2.65 25.79 -20.81
N PRO A 11 -1.39 25.84 -20.36
CA PRO A 11 -0.43 24.83 -20.77
C PRO A 11 -0.95 23.46 -20.35
N THR A 12 -1.18 22.60 -21.32
CA THR A 12 -1.49 21.19 -21.10
C THR A 12 -0.37 20.60 -20.20
N PRO A 13 -0.71 19.91 -19.11
CA PRO A 13 0.32 19.34 -18.24
C PRO A 13 1.28 18.48 -19.07
N GLN A 14 2.52 18.92 -19.17
CA GLN A 14 3.57 18.21 -19.89
C GLN A 14 3.73 16.84 -19.27
N ARG A 15 3.49 15.79 -20.07
CA ARG A 15 3.76 14.40 -19.67
C ARG A 15 5.24 14.26 -19.41
N ALA A 16 5.57 13.75 -18.23
CA ALA A 16 6.95 13.39 -17.93
C ALA A 16 7.48 12.39 -18.98
N THR A 17 8.56 12.77 -19.61
CA THR A 17 9.34 11.92 -20.52
C THR A 17 10.65 11.58 -19.82
N ASP A 18 11.21 10.42 -20.12
CA ASP A 18 12.57 10.08 -19.72
C ASP A 18 13.60 10.89 -20.53
N GLU A 19 14.90 10.70 -20.21
CA GLU A 19 16.00 11.38 -20.90
C GLU A 19 16.05 11.06 -22.41
N GLU A 20 15.42 9.95 -22.83
CA GLU A 20 15.32 9.53 -24.23
C GLU A 20 14.04 10.01 -24.92
N GLY A 21 13.19 10.77 -24.23
CA GLY A 21 11.92 11.28 -24.76
C GLY A 21 10.80 10.24 -24.80
N VAL A 22 10.99 9.07 -24.19
CA VAL A 22 9.99 8.00 -24.11
C VAL A 22 8.95 8.35 -23.04
N ARG A 23 7.67 8.26 -23.38
CA ARG A 23 6.58 8.54 -22.45
C ARG A 23 6.52 7.48 -21.35
N LEU A 24 6.77 7.89 -20.12
CA LEU A 24 6.66 6.98 -18.96
C LEU A 24 5.20 6.51 -18.76
N PRO A 25 4.98 5.20 -18.56
CA PRO A 25 3.64 4.68 -18.36
C PRO A 25 3.05 5.19 -17.05
N ARG A 26 1.86 5.80 -17.11
CA ARG A 26 1.13 6.27 -15.93
C ARG A 26 0.74 5.08 -15.04
N LEU A 27 1.01 5.20 -13.76
CA LEU A 27 0.53 4.25 -12.76
C LEU A 27 -0.95 4.53 -12.47
N ARG A 28 -1.81 3.53 -12.69
CA ARG A 28 -3.23 3.66 -12.37
C ARG A 28 -3.45 3.33 -10.90
N PHE A 29 -4.26 4.12 -10.21
CA PHE A 29 -4.62 3.89 -8.80
C PHE A 29 -5.15 2.46 -8.58
N LYS A 30 -6.03 1.99 -9.48
CA LYS A 30 -6.57 0.63 -9.44
C LYS A 30 -5.49 -0.45 -9.42
N ASP A 31 -4.45 -0.30 -10.22
CA ASP A 31 -3.37 -1.30 -10.29
C ASP A 31 -2.56 -1.36 -8.98
N VAL A 32 -2.41 -0.22 -8.30
CA VAL A 32 -1.74 -0.14 -7.01
C VAL A 32 -2.58 -0.81 -5.91
N VAL A 33 -3.89 -0.52 -5.89
CA VAL A 33 -4.85 -1.12 -4.95
C VAL A 33 -4.93 -2.64 -5.14
N VAL A 34 -5.11 -3.11 -6.37
CA VAL A 34 -5.18 -4.55 -6.66
C VAL A 34 -3.90 -5.27 -6.25
N ARG A 35 -2.74 -4.71 -6.55
CA ARG A 35 -1.45 -5.29 -6.12
C ARG A 35 -1.29 -5.29 -4.61
N GLY A 36 -1.73 -4.23 -3.92
CA GLY A 36 -1.75 -4.16 -2.46
C GLY A 36 -2.65 -5.24 -1.86
N ALA A 37 -3.86 -5.44 -2.42
CA ALA A 37 -4.79 -6.46 -1.97
C ALA A 37 -4.24 -7.88 -2.18
N VAL A 38 -3.70 -8.19 -3.36
CA VAL A 38 -3.08 -9.50 -3.62
C VAL A 38 -1.93 -9.79 -2.67
N GLN A 39 -1.10 -8.77 -2.40
CA GLN A 39 -0.02 -8.92 -1.41
C GLN A 39 -0.53 -9.06 0.01
N GLY A 40 -1.63 -8.37 0.36
CA GLY A 40 -2.30 -8.54 1.64
C GLY A 40 -2.79 -9.97 1.85
N ILE A 41 -3.42 -10.58 0.84
CA ILE A 41 -3.84 -11.99 0.89
C ILE A 41 -2.63 -12.93 1.06
N ALA A 42 -1.56 -12.70 0.31
CA ALA A 42 -0.33 -13.48 0.48
C ALA A 42 0.27 -13.30 1.89
N ALA A 43 0.23 -12.09 2.44
CA ALA A 43 0.69 -11.80 3.79
C ALA A 43 -0.16 -12.52 4.86
N VAL A 44 -1.48 -12.62 4.69
CA VAL A 44 -2.36 -13.41 5.57
C VAL A 44 -1.98 -14.90 5.52
N ALA A 45 -1.73 -15.45 4.34
CA ALA A 45 -1.29 -16.84 4.20
C ALA A 45 0.08 -17.07 4.89
N LEU A 46 1.02 -16.15 4.74
CA LEU A 46 2.31 -16.20 5.43
C LEU A 46 2.14 -16.04 6.95
N LEU A 47 1.24 -15.18 7.40
CA LEU A 47 0.91 -15.02 8.81
C LEU A 47 0.36 -16.32 9.40
N PHE A 48 -0.56 -16.98 8.69
CA PHE A 48 -1.09 -18.29 9.08
C PHE A 48 0.03 -19.33 9.22
N ILE A 49 0.90 -19.43 8.21
CA ILE A 49 2.05 -20.33 8.29
C ILE A 49 2.95 -19.95 9.46
N GLY A 50 3.22 -18.65 9.67
CA GLY A 50 4.03 -18.16 10.77
C GLY A 50 3.48 -18.52 12.15
N THR A 51 2.16 -18.47 12.34
CA THR A 51 1.53 -18.85 13.62
C THR A 51 1.72 -20.33 13.95
N LEU A 52 1.87 -21.19 12.95
CA LEU A 52 2.12 -22.62 13.18
C LEU A 52 3.53 -22.93 13.74
N PHE A 53 4.48 -22.02 13.53
CA PHE A 53 5.83 -22.13 14.08
C PHE A 53 5.94 -21.63 15.53
N VAL A 54 4.95 -20.90 16.03
CA VAL A 54 4.88 -20.48 17.43
C VAL A 54 4.30 -21.64 18.23
N ALA A 55 5.04 -22.19 19.18
CA ALA A 55 4.64 -23.40 19.89
C ALA A 55 3.53 -23.13 20.92
N ASP A 56 3.67 -22.08 21.73
CA ASP A 56 2.79 -21.76 22.85
C ASP A 56 1.51 -21.05 22.36
N HIS A 57 0.36 -21.43 22.92
CA HIS A 57 -0.96 -20.83 22.63
C HIS A 57 -0.99 -19.32 22.93
N HIS A 58 -0.54 -18.92 24.11
CA HIS A 58 -0.53 -17.53 24.54
C HIS A 58 0.37 -16.65 23.65
N ASP A 59 1.49 -17.19 23.22
CA ASP A 59 2.40 -16.49 22.31
C ASP A 59 1.79 -16.32 20.91
N ARG A 60 1.00 -17.32 20.43
CA ARG A 60 0.22 -17.22 19.19
C ARG A 60 -0.79 -16.09 19.22
N GLU A 61 -1.59 -16.01 20.29
CA GLU A 61 -2.57 -14.95 20.49
C GLU A 61 -1.90 -13.59 20.54
N THR A 62 -0.84 -13.45 21.33
CA THR A 62 -0.08 -12.21 21.47
C THR A 62 0.52 -11.79 20.12
N PHE A 63 1.12 -12.71 19.39
CA PHE A 63 1.69 -12.44 18.07
C PHE A 63 0.62 -11.92 17.09
N LEU A 64 -0.54 -12.57 17.02
CA LEU A 64 -1.64 -12.18 16.13
C LEU A 64 -2.26 -10.84 16.54
N ALA A 65 -2.42 -10.58 17.85
CA ALA A 65 -2.91 -9.31 18.37
C ALA A 65 -1.97 -8.15 18.03
N VAL A 66 -0.66 -8.35 18.17
CA VAL A 66 0.37 -7.36 17.82
C VAL A 66 0.37 -7.08 16.32
N VAL A 67 0.39 -8.14 15.48
CA VAL A 67 0.34 -7.98 14.01
C VAL A 67 -0.94 -7.29 13.58
N GLY A 68 -2.09 -7.66 14.16
CA GLY A 68 -3.38 -7.01 13.89
C GLY A 68 -3.38 -5.54 14.28
N GLY A 69 -2.91 -5.20 15.48
CA GLY A 69 -2.82 -3.82 15.95
C GLY A 69 -1.93 -2.94 15.08
N PHE A 70 -0.73 -3.41 14.74
CA PHE A 70 0.15 -2.71 13.81
C PHE A 70 -0.48 -2.56 12.42
N SER A 71 -1.11 -3.61 11.90
CA SER A 71 -1.77 -3.55 10.59
C SER A 71 -2.89 -2.51 10.55
N MET A 72 -3.66 -2.36 11.62
CA MET A 72 -4.71 -1.33 11.72
C MET A 72 -4.13 0.08 11.63
N VAL A 73 -3.05 0.36 12.39
CA VAL A 73 -2.38 1.67 12.37
C VAL A 73 -1.77 1.96 11.00
N PHE A 74 -1.04 1.00 10.43
CA PHE A 74 -0.44 1.14 9.10
C PHE A 74 -1.47 1.28 7.99
N ALA A 75 -2.62 0.61 8.07
CA ALA A 75 -3.73 0.78 7.13
C ALA A 75 -4.24 2.21 7.15
N GLY A 76 -4.55 2.76 8.33
CA GLY A 76 -5.05 4.12 8.48
C GLY A 76 -4.05 5.15 7.96
N VAL A 77 -2.83 5.14 8.50
CA VAL A 77 -1.78 6.10 8.13
C VAL A 77 -1.39 5.94 6.65
N GLY A 78 -1.15 4.71 6.19
CA GLY A 78 -0.71 4.45 4.82
C GLY A 78 -1.73 4.89 3.78
N ILE A 79 -3.03 4.64 4.01
CA ILE A 79 -4.08 5.07 3.09
C ILE A 79 -4.25 6.59 3.13
N VAL A 80 -4.39 7.19 4.32
CA VAL A 80 -4.64 8.64 4.44
C VAL A 80 -3.48 9.43 3.85
N VAL A 81 -2.25 9.14 4.27
CA VAL A 81 -1.06 9.85 3.78
C VAL A 81 -0.79 9.52 2.31
N GLY A 82 -0.96 8.27 1.92
CA GLY A 82 -0.77 7.83 0.53
C GLY A 82 -1.76 8.49 -0.43
N VAL A 83 -3.04 8.57 -0.09
CA VAL A 83 -4.07 9.24 -0.89
C VAL A 83 -3.83 10.75 -0.90
N TRP A 84 -3.45 11.34 0.23
CA TRP A 84 -3.09 12.76 0.30
C TRP A 84 -1.95 13.09 -0.69
N PHE A 85 -0.87 12.33 -0.65
CA PHE A 85 0.24 12.52 -1.60
C PHE A 85 -0.18 12.24 -3.05
N TRP A 86 -1.03 11.24 -3.26
CA TRP A 86 -1.58 10.94 -4.59
C TRP A 86 -2.34 12.11 -5.19
N THR A 87 -3.19 12.76 -4.41
CA THR A 87 -3.95 13.93 -4.85
C THR A 87 -3.07 15.16 -5.05
N ALA A 88 -2.06 15.33 -4.18
CA ALA A 88 -1.12 16.46 -4.28
C ALA A 88 -0.24 16.39 -5.53
N CYS A 89 0.11 15.18 -6.00
CA CYS A 89 0.97 15.00 -7.19
C CYS A 89 0.25 15.17 -8.54
N SER A 90 -1.05 15.54 -8.57
CA SER A 90 -1.79 15.91 -9.80
C SER A 90 -1.62 14.93 -10.98
N GLY A 91 -1.34 13.65 -10.71
CA GLY A 91 -1.29 12.59 -11.72
C GLY A 91 0.08 12.28 -12.31
N ASP A 92 1.16 12.88 -11.82
CA ASP A 92 2.53 12.51 -12.20
C ASP A 92 3.14 11.48 -11.25
N ILE A 93 2.43 10.35 -11.08
CA ILE A 93 2.81 9.29 -10.17
C ILE A 93 3.67 8.27 -10.89
N ARG A 94 4.85 8.00 -10.34
CA ARG A 94 5.88 7.16 -10.93
C ARG A 94 6.08 5.85 -10.16
N ARG A 95 6.71 4.87 -10.81
CA ARG A 95 7.04 3.59 -10.18
C ARG A 95 8.29 3.75 -9.29
N TRP A 96 8.35 3.01 -8.21
CA TRP A 96 9.54 2.94 -7.34
C TRP A 96 10.85 2.65 -8.11
N ARG A 97 10.78 1.88 -9.18
CA ARG A 97 11.96 1.53 -10.00
C ARG A 97 12.56 2.73 -10.72
N ASP A 98 11.79 3.78 -10.91
CA ASP A 98 12.19 4.97 -11.68
C ASP A 98 12.88 6.01 -10.78
N TRP A 99 13.11 5.69 -9.48
CA TRP A 99 13.70 6.61 -8.50
C TRP A 99 15.10 7.11 -8.87
N ARG A 100 15.87 6.33 -9.67
CA ARG A 100 17.24 6.69 -10.09
C ARG A 100 17.27 7.71 -11.22
N THR A 101 16.19 7.87 -11.96
CA THR A 101 16.07 8.79 -13.09
C THR A 101 15.42 10.11 -12.71
N ILE A 102 15.13 10.28 -11.42
CA ILE A 102 14.36 11.39 -10.91
C ILE A 102 15.31 12.49 -10.40
N THR A 103 15.20 13.71 -10.96
CA THR A 103 16.06 14.86 -10.67
C THR A 103 15.25 16.11 -10.30
N GLY A 104 14.58 16.15 -9.14
CA GLY A 104 13.83 17.35 -8.72
C GLY A 104 13.24 17.31 -7.31
N GLN A 105 12.89 18.46 -6.75
CA GLN A 105 12.48 18.61 -5.35
C GLN A 105 11.14 17.90 -4.98
N TYR A 106 10.24 17.66 -5.94
CA TYR A 106 8.92 17.04 -5.71
C TYR A 106 8.85 15.55 -6.03
N GLU A 107 9.93 14.97 -6.44
CA GLU A 107 9.99 13.65 -7.06
C GLU A 107 9.88 12.51 -6.04
N GLY A 108 10.38 12.71 -4.82
CA GLY A 108 10.23 11.74 -3.74
C GLY A 108 8.76 11.43 -3.39
N VAL A 109 7.90 12.44 -3.44
CA VAL A 109 6.47 12.30 -3.13
C VAL A 109 5.73 11.49 -4.21
N THR A 110 6.09 11.65 -5.49
CA THR A 110 5.48 10.92 -6.61
C THR A 110 5.73 9.42 -6.56
N ILE A 111 6.84 9.01 -5.94
CA ILE A 111 7.21 7.60 -5.73
C ILE A 111 6.61 7.06 -4.44
N MET A 112 6.63 7.88 -3.38
CA MET A 112 6.14 7.48 -2.06
C MET A 112 4.62 7.27 -2.04
N ALA A 113 3.84 8.07 -2.79
CA ALA A 113 2.40 7.94 -2.84
C ALA A 113 1.91 6.52 -3.19
N PRO A 114 2.36 5.88 -4.31
CA PRO A 114 1.93 4.53 -4.64
C PRO A 114 2.45 3.47 -3.66
N VAL A 115 3.61 3.69 -3.03
CA VAL A 115 4.16 2.77 -2.02
C VAL A 115 3.30 2.81 -0.76
N LEU A 116 2.95 4.01 -0.28
CA LEU A 116 2.10 4.18 0.91
C LEU A 116 0.69 3.64 0.69
N VAL A 117 0.06 3.95 -0.45
CA VAL A 117 -1.26 3.39 -0.79
C VAL A 117 -1.21 1.87 -0.83
N ARG A 118 -0.20 1.29 -1.47
CA ARG A 118 -0.03 -0.15 -1.57
C ARG A 118 0.19 -0.81 -0.21
N ALA A 119 1.06 -0.23 0.63
CA ALA A 119 1.31 -0.70 1.99
C ALA A 119 0.06 -0.57 2.87
N GLY A 120 -0.68 0.53 2.76
CA GLY A 120 -1.93 0.74 3.47
C GLY A 120 -3.01 -0.26 3.07
N VAL A 121 -3.17 -0.55 1.77
CA VAL A 121 -4.12 -1.57 1.28
C VAL A 121 -3.72 -2.97 1.72
N LEU A 122 -2.42 -3.30 1.66
CA LEU A 122 -1.89 -4.56 2.19
C LEU A 122 -2.26 -4.71 3.67
N ALA A 123 -1.98 -3.70 4.48
CA ALA A 123 -2.28 -3.69 5.90
C ALA A 123 -3.80 -3.75 6.19
N LEU A 124 -4.62 -3.10 5.36
CA LEU A 124 -6.09 -3.16 5.44
C LEU A 124 -6.63 -4.58 5.23
N VAL A 125 -6.00 -5.37 4.36
CA VAL A 125 -6.36 -6.79 4.14
C VAL A 125 -5.78 -7.66 5.24
N LEU A 126 -4.56 -7.36 5.71
CA LEU A 126 -3.88 -8.14 6.75
C LEU A 126 -4.61 -8.03 8.10
N PHE A 127 -5.17 -6.87 8.44
CA PHE A 127 -5.88 -6.64 9.71
C PHE A 127 -7.02 -7.62 9.95
N PRO A 128 -8.05 -7.72 9.07
CA PRO A 128 -9.14 -8.68 9.26
C PRO A 128 -8.65 -10.14 9.17
N GLY A 129 -7.60 -10.41 8.39
CA GLY A 129 -6.96 -11.73 8.36
C GLY A 129 -6.33 -12.10 9.69
N ALA A 130 -5.57 -11.21 10.31
CA ALA A 130 -4.98 -11.42 11.64
C ALA A 130 -6.06 -11.58 12.71
N LEU A 131 -7.12 -10.76 12.67
CA LEU A 131 -8.24 -10.86 13.61
C LEU A 131 -8.99 -12.19 13.45
N GLY A 132 -9.23 -12.62 12.22
CA GLY A 132 -9.86 -13.93 11.96
C GLY A 132 -9.01 -15.10 12.47
N LEU A 133 -7.70 -15.05 12.24
CA LEU A 133 -6.76 -16.06 12.76
C LEU A 133 -6.71 -16.03 14.30
N TYR A 134 -6.73 -14.85 14.92
CA TYR A 134 -6.79 -14.70 16.37
C TYR A 134 -8.03 -15.42 16.93
N HIS A 135 -9.20 -15.16 16.38
CA HIS A 135 -10.43 -15.83 16.80
C HIS A 135 -10.41 -17.36 16.57
N LEU A 136 -9.76 -17.81 15.49
CA LEU A 136 -9.59 -19.25 15.25
C LEU A 136 -8.68 -19.91 16.28
N VAL A 137 -7.62 -19.24 16.71
CA VAL A 137 -6.71 -19.74 17.76
C VAL A 137 -7.37 -19.70 19.12
N ASP A 138 -8.02 -18.60 19.48
CA ASP A 138 -8.72 -18.39 20.75
C ASP A 138 -9.84 -19.42 20.97
N ASN A 139 -10.56 -19.82 19.91
CA ASN A 139 -11.62 -20.83 19.98
C ASN A 139 -11.14 -22.26 19.63
N ALA A 140 -9.84 -22.49 19.51
CA ALA A 140 -9.32 -23.78 19.15
C ALA A 140 -9.45 -24.79 20.34
N ALA A 141 -9.82 -26.03 20.02
CA ALA A 141 -9.89 -27.10 21.06
C ALA A 141 -8.46 -27.45 21.54
N TYR A 142 -8.35 -27.78 22.81
CA TYR A 142 -7.08 -28.09 23.49
C TYR A 142 -6.24 -29.19 22.83
N ASP A 143 -6.89 -30.11 22.14
CA ASP A 143 -6.26 -31.24 21.44
C ASP A 143 -6.01 -30.94 19.96
N SER A 144 -6.35 -29.73 19.49
CA SER A 144 -6.16 -29.35 18.10
C SER A 144 -4.73 -28.84 17.85
N TRP A 145 -4.20 -29.17 16.68
CA TRP A 145 -2.90 -28.64 16.21
C TRP A 145 -2.85 -27.10 16.10
N LEU A 146 -4.04 -26.46 16.06
CA LEU A 146 -4.16 -25.02 16.00
C LEU A 146 -3.98 -24.38 17.39
N TYR A 147 -4.31 -25.10 18.46
CA TYR A 147 -4.15 -24.62 19.84
C TYR A 147 -2.68 -24.40 20.19
N GLY A 148 -1.82 -25.32 19.80
CA GLY A 148 -0.41 -25.32 20.20
C GLY A 148 -0.18 -26.15 21.47
N SER A 149 1.01 -26.15 21.99
CA SER A 149 1.42 -26.86 23.23
C SER A 149 1.52 -25.89 24.37
#